data_07f7b1f3dcd0b59f426cff2c2e577724
#
_entry.id   07f7b1f3dcd0b59f426cff2c2e577724
#
_cell.length_a   1.000
_cell.length_b   1.000
_cell.length_c   1.000
_cell.angle_alpha   90.00
_cell.angle_beta   90.00
_cell.angle_gamma   90.00
#
_symmetry.space_group_name_H-M   'P 1'
#
loop_
_entity.id
_entity.type
_entity.pdbx_description
1 polymer ?
#
loop_
_entity_poly.entity_id
_entity_poly.type
_entity_poly.pdbx_seq_one_letter_code
_entity_poly.pdbx_strand_id
1 'polypeptide(L)'
;MFPWHQHSEYQLAVDADFRPTEEEADLMKVFDLSLEQVHWRRIKIQKIGADKFRREYPGCLADAYSQGGDAYLSEDDLKYIEGIDLDNERWVSIQDATPSDTYAIGVDVGSGTGRDYSVAMVISKMTGQLVGVFRCNKTTPTALAEELFSISEEYNGAKILVENNSIGVVVNQCLSGANLWKTPEDKFWTTTQTNKRIAFEELKEGIKSGIINQIDSVTLAELRSIKLDKQYNISLERANGAHADSAVALALAYQCLKAVRLPTKSFLPQWVKDQKSSRIVSNHTAEKTRRY
;
A
#
# COMPACT_ATOMS: atom_id res chain seq x y z
N MET A 1 -16.75 -29.62 8.87
CA MET A 1 -16.40 -28.47 9.72
C MET A 1 -17.69 -27.93 10.31
N PHE A 2 -17.74 -27.75 11.62
CA PHE A 2 -18.92 -27.20 12.29
C PHE A 2 -18.60 -25.75 12.67
N PRO A 3 -19.37 -24.77 12.18
CA PRO A 3 -19.21 -23.37 12.57
C PRO A 3 -19.38 -23.18 14.08
N TRP A 4 -18.65 -22.20 14.67
CA TRP A 4 -18.69 -21.97 16.12
C TRP A 4 -20.11 -21.76 16.67
N HIS A 5 -20.97 -21.13 15.89
CA HIS A 5 -22.35 -20.83 16.31
C HIS A 5 -23.26 -22.06 16.38
N GLN A 6 -22.81 -23.21 15.88
CA GLN A 6 -23.54 -24.48 16.02
C GLN A 6 -23.15 -25.26 17.28
N HIS A 7 -22.19 -24.76 18.06
CA HIS A 7 -21.75 -25.38 19.31
C HIS A 7 -22.45 -24.77 20.50
N SER A 8 -23.19 -25.55 21.26
CA SER A 8 -23.97 -25.11 22.41
C SER A 8 -23.13 -24.62 23.59
N GLU A 9 -21.84 -25.00 23.66
CA GLU A 9 -20.91 -24.55 24.69
C GLU A 9 -20.41 -23.12 24.50
N TYR A 10 -20.55 -22.52 23.32
CA TYR A 10 -20.05 -21.17 23.02
C TYR A 10 -21.09 -20.10 23.34
N GLN A 11 -21.45 -20.04 24.62
CA GLN A 11 -22.44 -19.12 25.18
C GLN A 11 -21.93 -18.56 26.50
N LEU A 12 -22.28 -17.29 26.78
CA LEU A 12 -22.04 -16.63 28.07
C LEU A 12 -23.30 -15.91 28.51
N ALA A 13 -23.66 -16.04 29.76
CA ALA A 13 -24.78 -15.31 30.34
C ALA A 13 -24.66 -13.81 30.06
N VAL A 14 -25.78 -13.16 29.77
CA VAL A 14 -25.84 -11.73 29.49
C VAL A 14 -26.40 -10.99 30.67
N ASP A 15 -25.86 -9.81 30.93
CA ASP A 15 -26.43 -8.88 31.91
C ASP A 15 -27.67 -8.19 31.31
N ALA A 16 -28.57 -7.69 32.19
CA ALA A 16 -29.82 -7.03 31.77
C ALA A 16 -29.58 -5.81 30.84
N ASP A 17 -28.42 -5.19 30.93
CA ASP A 17 -28.03 -4.03 30.17
C ASP A 17 -27.26 -4.37 28.87
N PHE A 18 -27.00 -5.65 28.58
CA PHE A 18 -26.30 -6.04 27.36
C PHE A 18 -27.14 -5.67 26.13
N ARG A 19 -26.52 -4.97 25.19
CA ARG A 19 -27.11 -4.62 23.89
C ARG A 19 -26.15 -5.02 22.77
N PRO A 20 -26.63 -5.73 21.77
CA PRO A 20 -25.86 -5.98 20.54
C PRO A 20 -25.56 -4.67 19.81
N THR A 21 -24.40 -4.59 19.18
CA THR A 21 -24.11 -3.56 18.20
C THR A 21 -24.93 -3.79 16.93
N GLU A 22 -24.96 -2.83 16.00
CA GLU A 22 -25.66 -2.96 14.72
C GLU A 22 -25.12 -4.15 13.93
N GLU A 23 -23.78 -4.29 13.85
CA GLU A 23 -23.11 -5.43 13.22
C GLU A 23 -23.52 -6.77 13.85
N GLU A 24 -23.55 -6.83 15.17
CA GLU A 24 -23.95 -8.04 15.89
C GLU A 24 -25.42 -8.38 15.71
N ALA A 25 -26.30 -7.38 15.64
CA ALA A 25 -27.71 -7.59 15.37
C ALA A 25 -27.94 -8.17 13.96
N ASP A 26 -27.12 -7.77 12.98
CA ASP A 26 -27.19 -8.33 11.63
C ASP A 26 -26.65 -9.77 11.61
N LEU A 27 -25.56 -10.05 12.31
CA LEU A 27 -25.06 -11.43 12.49
C LEU A 27 -26.10 -12.34 13.16
N MET A 28 -26.83 -11.84 14.17
CA MET A 28 -27.92 -12.58 14.81
C MET A 28 -28.99 -12.99 13.81
N LYS A 29 -29.39 -12.09 12.92
CA LYS A 29 -30.39 -12.37 11.86
C LYS A 29 -29.89 -13.41 10.84
N VAL A 30 -28.61 -13.30 10.43
CA VAL A 30 -28.03 -14.16 9.39
C VAL A 30 -27.79 -15.59 9.89
N PHE A 31 -27.35 -15.75 11.13
CA PHE A 31 -26.95 -17.04 11.71
C PHE A 31 -27.85 -17.56 12.80
N ASP A 32 -28.98 -16.90 13.06
CA ASP A 32 -29.95 -17.22 14.13
C ASP A 32 -29.27 -17.34 15.52
N LEU A 33 -28.44 -16.31 15.87
CA LEU A 33 -27.67 -16.34 17.10
C LEU A 33 -28.50 -15.86 18.32
N SER A 34 -28.26 -16.48 19.47
CA SER A 34 -28.77 -15.99 20.74
C SER A 34 -27.92 -14.82 21.29
N LEU A 35 -28.46 -14.06 22.25
CA LEU A 35 -27.73 -12.99 22.93
C LEU A 35 -26.50 -13.53 23.67
N GLU A 36 -26.60 -14.72 24.24
CA GLU A 36 -25.51 -15.40 24.97
C GLU A 36 -24.37 -15.79 24.03
N GLN A 37 -24.67 -16.19 22.80
CA GLN A 37 -23.67 -16.49 21.77
C GLN A 37 -22.97 -15.22 21.29
N VAL A 38 -23.70 -14.14 21.10
CA VAL A 38 -23.13 -12.84 20.71
C VAL A 38 -22.25 -12.28 21.84
N HIS A 39 -22.69 -12.40 23.09
CA HIS A 39 -21.88 -12.00 24.24
C HIS A 39 -20.58 -12.80 24.33
N TRP A 40 -20.67 -14.13 24.20
CA TRP A 40 -19.48 -15.00 24.16
C TRP A 40 -18.52 -14.60 23.04
N ARG A 41 -19.04 -14.37 21.82
CA ARG A 41 -18.25 -13.92 20.67
C ARG A 41 -17.52 -12.61 20.96
N ARG A 42 -18.22 -11.61 21.49
CA ARG A 42 -17.67 -10.29 21.84
C ARG A 42 -16.52 -10.42 22.83
N ILE A 43 -16.73 -11.13 23.93
CA ILE A 43 -15.69 -11.36 24.95
C ILE A 43 -14.51 -12.15 24.38
N LYS A 44 -14.77 -13.13 23.54
CA LYS A 44 -13.72 -13.94 22.92
C LYS A 44 -12.87 -13.10 21.95
N ILE A 45 -13.50 -12.27 21.12
CA ILE A 45 -12.81 -11.33 20.22
C ILE A 45 -11.96 -10.31 21.02
N GLN A 46 -12.49 -9.75 22.09
CA GLN A 46 -11.73 -8.85 22.95
C GLN A 46 -10.48 -9.52 23.55
N LYS A 47 -10.58 -10.80 23.88
CA LYS A 47 -9.49 -11.57 24.50
C LYS A 47 -8.40 -11.99 23.52
N ILE A 48 -8.75 -12.41 22.31
CA ILE A 48 -7.80 -13.02 21.36
C ILE A 48 -7.63 -12.23 20.06
N GLY A 49 -8.41 -11.19 19.82
CA GLY A 49 -8.46 -10.42 18.57
C GLY A 49 -9.39 -11.04 17.52
N ALA A 50 -9.93 -10.20 16.64
CA ALA A 50 -10.92 -10.61 15.62
C ALA A 50 -10.34 -11.63 14.63
N ASP A 51 -9.10 -11.43 14.17
CA ASP A 51 -8.46 -12.31 13.20
C ASP A 51 -8.17 -13.71 13.78
N LYS A 52 -7.69 -13.75 15.03
CA LYS A 52 -7.47 -15.02 15.72
C LYS A 52 -8.80 -15.71 16.02
N PHE A 53 -9.85 -14.95 16.34
CA PHE A 53 -11.19 -15.48 16.51
C PHE A 53 -11.70 -16.17 15.24
N ARG A 54 -11.61 -15.52 14.06
CA ARG A 54 -12.02 -16.10 12.78
C ARG A 54 -11.32 -17.41 12.45
N ARG A 55 -10.04 -17.54 12.82
CA ARG A 55 -9.26 -18.76 12.62
C ARG A 55 -9.62 -19.90 13.55
N GLU A 56 -9.72 -19.60 14.86
CA GLU A 56 -9.99 -20.63 15.87
C GLU A 56 -11.46 -21.02 15.96
N TYR A 57 -12.33 -20.08 15.61
CA TYR A 57 -13.79 -20.22 15.68
C TYR A 57 -14.43 -19.75 14.34
N PRO A 58 -14.17 -20.45 13.24
CA PRO A 58 -14.69 -20.06 11.94
C PRO A 58 -16.22 -20.11 11.91
N GLY A 59 -16.85 -19.07 11.36
CA GLY A 59 -18.30 -18.99 11.19
C GLY A 59 -18.79 -19.59 9.88
N CYS A 60 -17.92 -19.73 8.88
CA CYS A 60 -18.23 -20.28 7.57
C CYS A 60 -17.00 -20.96 6.94
N LEU A 61 -17.19 -21.64 5.80
CA LEU A 61 -16.09 -22.26 5.07
C LEU A 61 -15.02 -21.27 4.63
N ALA A 62 -15.41 -20.04 4.27
CA ALA A 62 -14.45 -19.00 3.91
C ALA A 62 -13.50 -18.64 5.06
N ASP A 63 -14.01 -18.56 6.30
CA ASP A 63 -13.19 -18.35 7.49
C ASP A 63 -12.20 -19.49 7.72
N ALA A 64 -12.62 -20.73 7.48
CA ALA A 64 -11.80 -21.92 7.67
C ALA A 64 -10.72 -22.08 6.61
N TYR A 65 -11.02 -21.68 5.39
CA TYR A 65 -10.06 -21.64 4.29
C TYR A 65 -9.27 -20.33 4.21
N SER A 66 -9.62 -19.33 5.03
CA SER A 66 -8.74 -18.18 5.24
C SER A 66 -7.44 -18.72 5.82
N GLN A 67 -6.45 -18.84 4.94
CA GLN A 67 -5.26 -19.67 5.14
C GLN A 67 -4.55 -19.36 6.44
N GLY A 68 -4.32 -20.40 7.23
CA GLY A 68 -3.60 -20.35 8.50
C GLY A 68 -2.14 -19.90 8.35
N GLY A 69 -1.95 -18.64 8.47
CA GLY A 69 -0.71 -17.94 8.67
C GLY A 69 -1.10 -16.61 9.30
N ASP A 70 -0.30 -16.11 10.22
CA ASP A 70 -0.55 -14.80 10.80
C ASP A 70 -0.43 -13.76 9.68
N ALA A 71 -1.58 -13.35 9.09
CA ALA A 71 -1.61 -12.28 8.10
C ALA A 71 -0.93 -11.06 8.71
N TYR A 72 0.04 -10.50 8.01
CA TYR A 72 0.78 -9.34 8.49
C TYR A 72 -0.10 -8.09 8.52
N LEU A 73 -0.94 -7.90 7.50
CA LEU A 73 -1.98 -6.88 7.45
C LEU A 73 -3.35 -7.55 7.58
N SER A 74 -4.15 -7.05 8.52
CA SER A 74 -5.55 -7.48 8.68
C SER A 74 -6.46 -6.80 7.66
N GLU A 75 -7.66 -7.33 7.44
CA GLU A 75 -8.66 -6.63 6.63
C GLU A 75 -9.06 -5.28 7.24
N ASP A 76 -8.99 -5.15 8.57
CA ASP A 76 -9.20 -3.86 9.24
C ASP A 76 -8.09 -2.84 8.95
N ASP A 77 -6.84 -3.30 8.77
CA ASP A 77 -5.75 -2.41 8.34
C ASP A 77 -5.95 -1.92 6.90
N LEU A 78 -6.57 -2.74 6.03
CA LEU A 78 -6.74 -2.48 4.60
C LEU A 78 -8.12 -1.92 4.20
N LYS A 79 -9.05 -1.75 5.13
CA LYS A 79 -10.46 -1.41 4.83
C LYS A 79 -10.66 -0.03 4.19
N TYR A 80 -9.73 0.89 4.35
CA TYR A 80 -9.82 2.24 3.81
C TYR A 80 -8.94 2.45 2.56
N ILE A 81 -8.25 1.40 2.10
CA ILE A 81 -7.45 1.49 0.89
C ILE A 81 -8.30 1.10 -0.32
N GLU A 82 -8.31 1.95 -1.32
CA GLU A 82 -8.99 1.69 -2.58
C GLU A 82 -8.09 0.92 -3.53
N GLY A 83 -8.58 -0.20 -4.04
CA GLY A 83 -7.90 -0.97 -5.08
C GLY A 83 -8.43 -0.58 -6.46
N ILE A 84 -7.57 -0.13 -7.35
CA ILE A 84 -7.90 0.20 -8.73
C ILE A 84 -7.41 -0.87 -9.70
N ASP A 85 -8.23 -1.25 -10.66
CA ASP A 85 -7.81 -2.15 -11.72
C ASP A 85 -7.06 -1.38 -12.80
N LEU A 86 -5.88 -1.87 -13.17
CA LEU A 86 -5.04 -1.30 -14.21
C LEU A 86 -4.96 -2.23 -15.42
N ASP A 87 -4.77 -1.66 -16.59
CA ASP A 87 -4.46 -2.40 -17.81
C ASP A 87 -3.15 -3.18 -17.64
N ASN A 88 -3.06 -4.33 -18.32
CA ASN A 88 -1.89 -5.19 -18.23
C ASN A 88 -0.76 -4.68 -19.18
N GLU A 89 -0.44 -3.40 -19.05
CA GLU A 89 0.65 -2.76 -19.76
C GLU A 89 1.93 -2.73 -18.91
N ARG A 90 3.07 -2.59 -19.59
CA ARG A 90 4.38 -2.50 -18.93
C ARG A 90 4.52 -1.25 -18.06
N TRP A 91 4.05 -0.12 -18.56
CA TRP A 91 3.94 1.15 -17.84
C TRP A 91 2.52 1.68 -17.92
N VAL A 92 1.95 2.01 -16.77
CA VAL A 92 0.62 2.63 -16.66
C VAL A 92 0.76 3.92 -15.87
N SER A 93 0.55 5.06 -16.53
CA SER A 93 0.34 6.34 -15.88
C SER A 93 -1.11 6.43 -15.43
N ILE A 94 -1.34 6.51 -14.13
CA ILE A 94 -2.68 6.61 -13.51
C ILE A 94 -3.12 8.06 -13.46
N GLN A 95 -2.16 8.96 -13.21
CA GLN A 95 -2.40 10.40 -13.12
C GLN A 95 -1.16 11.16 -13.59
N ASP A 96 -1.36 12.18 -14.41
CA ASP A 96 -0.29 13.06 -14.88
C ASP A 96 0.36 13.84 -13.72
N ALA A 97 1.64 14.16 -13.91
CA ALA A 97 2.38 14.91 -12.91
C ALA A 97 1.82 16.35 -12.73
N THR A 98 1.63 16.74 -11.49
CA THR A 98 1.23 18.10 -11.12
C THR A 98 2.47 18.93 -10.80
N PRO A 99 2.65 20.11 -11.41
CA PRO A 99 3.88 20.92 -11.24
C PRO A 99 4.20 21.37 -9.81
N SER A 100 3.19 21.40 -8.94
CA SER A 100 3.35 21.78 -7.54
C SER A 100 3.56 20.59 -6.59
N ASP A 101 3.66 19.38 -7.15
CA ASP A 101 3.89 18.16 -6.40
C ASP A 101 5.31 17.64 -6.58
N THR A 102 5.72 16.78 -5.70
CA THR A 102 6.93 15.97 -5.79
C THR A 102 6.58 14.50 -5.63
N TYR A 103 7.39 13.64 -6.22
CA TYR A 103 7.07 12.22 -6.33
C TYR A 103 8.21 11.36 -5.82
N ALA A 104 7.85 10.19 -5.34
CA ALA A 104 8.78 9.15 -4.93
C ALA A 104 8.54 7.89 -5.75
N ILE A 105 9.62 7.25 -6.20
CA ILE A 105 9.60 5.99 -6.92
C ILE A 105 10.30 4.94 -6.05
N GLY A 106 9.59 3.86 -5.73
CA GLY A 106 10.19 2.68 -5.11
C GLY A 106 10.31 1.57 -6.13
N VAL A 107 11.46 0.90 -6.15
CA VAL A 107 11.79 -0.09 -7.17
C VAL A 107 12.25 -1.38 -6.54
N ASP A 108 11.54 -2.46 -6.81
CA ASP A 108 11.99 -3.83 -6.61
C ASP A 108 12.49 -4.40 -7.93
N VAL A 109 13.68 -5.00 -7.93
CA VAL A 109 14.36 -5.42 -9.17
C VAL A 109 14.37 -6.93 -9.28
N GLY A 110 13.57 -7.46 -10.20
CA GLY A 110 13.55 -8.88 -10.58
C GLY A 110 14.73 -9.29 -11.46
N SER A 111 14.92 -10.60 -11.59
CA SER A 111 16.04 -11.18 -12.34
C SER A 111 15.96 -10.97 -13.87
N GLY A 112 14.83 -10.53 -14.42
CA GLY A 112 14.61 -10.37 -15.86
C GLY A 112 14.50 -11.69 -16.63
N THR A 113 14.48 -12.83 -15.94
CA THR A 113 14.43 -14.18 -16.55
C THR A 113 13.01 -14.68 -16.83
N GLY A 114 12.00 -13.85 -16.56
CA GLY A 114 10.58 -14.17 -16.76
C GLY A 114 9.89 -14.78 -15.55
N ARG A 115 10.58 -14.94 -14.40
CA ARG A 115 10.04 -15.46 -13.15
C ARG A 115 9.58 -14.34 -12.24
N ASP A 116 10.52 -13.48 -11.82
CA ASP A 116 10.26 -12.38 -10.90
C ASP A 116 10.07 -11.08 -11.67
N TYR A 117 9.17 -10.23 -11.22
CA TYR A 117 8.93 -8.93 -11.84
C TYR A 117 9.89 -7.87 -11.31
N SER A 118 10.38 -7.02 -12.23
CA SER A 118 10.84 -5.70 -11.82
C SER A 118 9.62 -4.79 -11.73
N VAL A 119 9.41 -4.18 -10.58
CA VAL A 119 8.27 -3.32 -10.30
C VAL A 119 8.75 -1.96 -9.83
N ALA A 120 8.20 -0.88 -10.41
CA ALA A 120 8.37 0.47 -9.89
C ALA A 120 7.01 1.10 -9.60
N MET A 121 6.90 1.76 -8.47
CA MET A 121 5.69 2.46 -8.03
C MET A 121 5.97 3.92 -7.79
N VAL A 122 5.16 4.78 -8.40
CA VAL A 122 5.25 6.23 -8.26
C VAL A 122 4.15 6.73 -7.34
N ILE A 123 4.54 7.40 -6.24
CA ILE A 123 3.60 7.95 -5.24
C ILE A 123 3.72 9.48 -5.21
N SER A 124 2.58 10.15 -5.22
CA SER A 124 2.46 11.59 -5.01
C SER A 124 2.73 11.95 -3.55
N LYS A 125 3.58 12.94 -3.31
CA LYS A 125 3.83 13.48 -1.96
C LYS A 125 2.65 14.28 -1.42
N MET A 126 1.92 14.94 -2.31
CA MET A 126 0.81 15.81 -1.93
C MET A 126 -0.43 15.01 -1.53
N THR A 127 -0.73 13.92 -2.25
CA THR A 127 -1.99 13.17 -2.07
C THR A 127 -1.79 11.80 -1.41
N GLY A 128 -0.56 11.26 -1.43
CA GLY A 128 -0.27 9.88 -0.99
C GLY A 128 -0.77 8.79 -1.95
N GLN A 129 -1.33 9.17 -3.09
CA GLN A 129 -1.88 8.23 -4.06
C GLN A 129 -0.80 7.64 -4.95
N LEU A 130 -1.02 6.39 -5.37
CA LEU A 130 -0.29 5.77 -6.45
C LEU A 130 -0.68 6.46 -7.77
N VAL A 131 0.31 7.01 -8.48
CA VAL A 131 0.09 7.77 -9.74
C VAL A 131 0.69 7.10 -10.96
N GLY A 132 1.51 6.06 -10.78
CA GLY A 132 2.06 5.30 -11.89
C GLY A 132 2.64 3.97 -11.45
N VAL A 133 2.58 2.96 -12.32
CA VAL A 133 3.08 1.61 -12.07
C VAL A 133 3.82 1.09 -13.29
N PHE A 134 5.03 0.61 -13.06
CA PHE A 134 5.79 -0.17 -14.03
C PHE A 134 5.89 -1.63 -13.55
N ARG A 135 5.65 -2.60 -14.44
CA ARG A 135 5.83 -4.04 -14.20
C ARG A 135 6.37 -4.74 -15.42
N CYS A 136 7.51 -5.42 -15.28
CA CYS A 136 8.07 -6.22 -16.37
C CYS A 136 8.97 -7.33 -15.82
N ASN A 137 8.79 -8.56 -16.28
CA ASN A 137 9.61 -9.70 -15.87
C ASN A 137 10.69 -10.10 -16.89
N LYS A 138 10.82 -9.33 -17.99
CA LYS A 138 11.79 -9.59 -19.07
C LYS A 138 12.60 -8.34 -19.45
N THR A 139 12.82 -7.44 -18.51
CA THR A 139 13.64 -6.25 -18.74
C THR A 139 15.09 -6.48 -18.30
N THR A 140 16.03 -5.91 -19.06
CA THR A 140 17.45 -5.89 -18.64
C THR A 140 17.66 -4.76 -17.61
N PRO A 141 18.71 -4.83 -16.76
CA PRO A 141 19.00 -3.75 -15.81
C PRO A 141 19.20 -2.37 -16.48
N THR A 142 19.85 -2.34 -17.64
CA THR A 142 20.05 -1.09 -18.41
C THR A 142 18.72 -0.53 -18.94
N ALA A 143 17.90 -1.37 -19.59
CA ALA A 143 16.60 -0.95 -20.08
C ALA A 143 15.66 -0.53 -18.94
N LEU A 144 15.73 -1.19 -17.79
CA LEU A 144 14.98 -0.77 -16.59
C LEU A 144 15.44 0.62 -16.12
N ALA A 145 16.75 0.87 -16.08
CA ALA A 145 17.28 2.18 -15.69
C ALA A 145 16.83 3.31 -16.64
N GLU A 146 16.82 3.07 -17.96
CA GLU A 146 16.31 4.02 -18.96
C GLU A 146 14.83 4.36 -18.72
N GLU A 147 14.00 3.34 -18.48
CA GLU A 147 12.58 3.53 -18.14
C GLU A 147 12.39 4.32 -16.85
N LEU A 148 13.11 3.95 -15.79
CA LEU A 148 13.05 4.64 -14.48
C LEU A 148 13.48 6.10 -14.59
N PHE A 149 14.50 6.38 -15.41
CA PHE A 149 14.94 7.75 -15.69
C PHE A 149 13.83 8.54 -16.40
N SER A 150 13.24 7.97 -17.46
CA SER A 150 12.13 8.60 -18.18
C SER A 150 10.93 8.87 -17.27
N ILE A 151 10.53 7.89 -16.46
CA ILE A 151 9.44 8.03 -15.48
C ILE A 151 9.78 9.12 -14.45
N SER A 152 11.02 9.17 -13.96
CA SER A 152 11.44 10.21 -13.02
C SER A 152 11.28 11.61 -13.62
N GLU A 153 11.73 11.82 -14.86
CA GLU A 153 11.59 13.10 -15.56
C GLU A 153 10.12 13.48 -15.79
N GLU A 154 9.28 12.52 -16.18
CA GLU A 154 7.83 12.70 -16.34
C GLU A 154 7.20 13.21 -15.03
N TYR A 155 7.68 12.71 -13.88
CA TYR A 155 7.17 13.07 -12.55
C TYR A 155 8.07 14.08 -11.81
N ASN A 156 8.43 15.18 -12.50
CA ASN A 156 9.15 16.34 -11.92
C ASN A 156 10.54 16.02 -11.34
N GLY A 157 11.27 15.08 -11.89
CA GLY A 157 12.54 14.60 -11.32
C GLY A 157 12.32 13.81 -10.04
N ALA A 158 11.34 12.91 -10.04
CA ALA A 158 10.97 12.08 -8.89
C ALA A 158 12.18 11.41 -8.25
N LYS A 159 12.21 11.38 -6.91
CA LYS A 159 13.29 10.66 -6.19
C LYS A 159 13.09 9.16 -6.33
N ILE A 160 14.16 8.44 -6.70
CA ILE A 160 14.12 7.00 -6.96
C ILE A 160 14.85 6.25 -5.84
N LEU A 161 14.19 5.26 -5.23
CA LEU A 161 14.79 4.30 -4.32
C LEU A 161 14.79 2.92 -4.97
N VAL A 162 15.94 2.44 -5.37
CA VAL A 162 16.14 1.08 -5.90
C VAL A 162 16.74 0.20 -4.83
N GLU A 163 16.20 -1.01 -4.65
CA GLU A 163 16.80 -2.00 -3.78
C GLU A 163 18.18 -2.41 -4.33
N ASN A 164 19.22 -2.28 -3.51
CA ASN A 164 20.61 -2.57 -3.88
C ASN A 164 20.94 -4.06 -3.67
N ASN A 165 20.11 -4.94 -4.24
CA ASN A 165 20.42 -6.37 -4.37
C ASN A 165 21.40 -6.62 -5.53
N SER A 166 21.76 -7.87 -5.82
CA SER A 166 22.76 -8.21 -6.85
C SER A 166 22.52 -7.54 -8.21
N ILE A 167 21.26 -7.44 -8.66
CA ILE A 167 20.88 -6.83 -9.96
C ILE A 167 20.64 -5.33 -9.78
N GLY A 168 20.05 -4.92 -8.68
CA GLY A 168 19.79 -3.52 -8.34
C GLY A 168 21.07 -2.68 -8.25
N VAL A 169 22.22 -3.28 -7.92
CA VAL A 169 23.52 -2.60 -8.01
C VAL A 169 23.78 -2.07 -9.43
N VAL A 170 23.51 -2.88 -10.44
CA VAL A 170 23.70 -2.49 -11.86
C VAL A 170 22.70 -1.39 -12.24
N VAL A 171 21.43 -1.51 -11.83
CA VAL A 171 20.41 -0.47 -12.08
C VAL A 171 20.82 0.85 -11.45
N ASN A 172 21.27 0.85 -10.19
CA ASN A 172 21.75 2.04 -9.48
C ASN A 172 22.94 2.71 -10.19
N GLN A 173 23.86 1.90 -10.75
CA GLN A 173 24.99 2.42 -11.54
C GLN A 173 24.55 3.05 -12.86
N CYS A 174 23.56 2.45 -13.55
CA CYS A 174 23.03 2.97 -14.80
C CYS A 174 22.20 4.25 -14.61
N LEU A 175 21.61 4.47 -13.44
CA LEU A 175 20.85 5.67 -13.07
C LEU A 175 21.73 6.86 -12.69
N SER A 176 22.99 6.89 -13.12
CA SER A 176 23.89 8.02 -12.90
C SER A 176 23.27 9.32 -13.44
N GLY A 177 23.14 10.32 -12.55
CA GLY A 177 22.51 11.61 -12.88
C GLY A 177 21.02 11.70 -12.49
N ALA A 178 20.36 10.60 -12.13
CA ALA A 178 19.00 10.63 -11.60
C ALA A 178 18.99 11.08 -10.12
N ASN A 179 17.82 11.52 -9.65
CA ASN A 179 17.59 11.91 -8.26
C ASN A 179 17.45 10.67 -7.36
N LEU A 180 18.56 10.02 -7.03
CA LEU A 180 18.57 8.79 -6.27
C LEU A 180 18.43 9.03 -4.76
N TRP A 181 17.68 8.14 -4.13
CA TRP A 181 17.63 8.06 -2.68
C TRP A 181 18.89 7.39 -2.14
N LYS A 182 19.44 7.97 -1.09
CA LYS A 182 20.57 7.41 -0.36
C LYS A 182 20.41 7.65 1.13
N THR A 183 21.09 6.84 1.94
CA THR A 183 21.20 7.06 3.38
C THR A 183 22.02 8.33 3.67
N PRO A 184 22.03 8.85 4.92
CA PRO A 184 22.92 9.96 5.31
C PRO A 184 24.41 9.68 5.06
N GLU A 185 24.81 8.39 5.05
CA GLU A 185 26.18 7.95 4.76
C GLU A 185 26.44 7.72 3.26
N ASP A 186 25.60 8.25 2.39
CA ASP A 186 25.67 8.14 0.91
C ASP A 186 25.62 6.69 0.37
N LYS A 187 24.90 5.80 1.07
CA LYS A 187 24.73 4.40 0.67
C LYS A 187 23.35 4.17 0.08
N PHE A 188 23.26 3.26 -0.90
CA PHE A 188 21.99 2.77 -1.42
C PHE A 188 21.28 1.87 -0.41
N TRP A 189 19.97 1.73 -0.56
CA TRP A 189 19.14 0.85 0.25
C TRP A 189 19.51 -0.61 0.00
N THR A 190 19.95 -1.31 1.04
CA THR A 190 20.15 -2.76 1.01
C THR A 190 19.21 -3.40 2.00
N THR A 191 18.31 -4.25 1.53
CA THR A 191 17.31 -4.88 2.37
C THR A 191 17.94 -5.89 3.34
N THR A 192 17.66 -5.70 4.61
CA THR A 192 17.96 -6.63 5.70
C THR A 192 16.62 -7.01 6.35
N GLN A 193 16.60 -8.06 7.17
CA GLN A 193 15.37 -8.42 7.90
C GLN A 193 14.85 -7.27 8.76
N THR A 194 15.77 -6.52 9.38
CA THR A 194 15.41 -5.40 10.26
C THR A 194 14.79 -4.24 9.48
N ASN A 195 15.45 -3.75 8.41
CA ASN A 195 14.92 -2.60 7.68
C ASN A 195 13.71 -2.95 6.81
N LYS A 196 13.61 -4.21 6.33
CA LYS A 196 12.39 -4.73 5.70
C LYS A 196 11.21 -4.63 6.65
N ARG A 197 11.37 -5.12 7.88
CA ARG A 197 10.33 -5.02 8.91
C ARG A 197 9.94 -3.57 9.18
N ILE A 198 10.90 -2.68 9.35
CA ILE A 198 10.64 -1.25 9.57
C ILE A 198 9.87 -0.66 8.37
N ALA A 199 10.29 -0.96 7.14
CA ALA A 199 9.62 -0.43 5.94
C ALA A 199 8.16 -0.86 5.84
N PHE A 200 7.86 -2.12 6.16
CA PHE A 200 6.47 -2.63 6.13
C PHE A 200 5.63 -2.15 7.32
N GLU A 201 6.20 -2.01 8.54
CA GLU A 201 5.50 -1.42 9.68
C GLU A 201 5.12 0.04 9.39
N GLU A 202 6.04 0.81 8.83
CA GLU A 202 5.78 2.20 8.46
C GLU A 202 4.79 2.33 7.31
N LEU A 203 4.83 1.43 6.30
CA LEU A 203 3.81 1.36 5.26
C LEU A 203 2.43 1.05 5.86
N LYS A 204 2.36 0.08 6.78
CA LYS A 204 1.11 -0.27 7.50
C LYS A 204 0.53 0.94 8.23
N GLU A 205 1.37 1.71 8.94
CA GLU A 205 0.93 2.94 9.61
C GLU A 205 0.52 4.03 8.59
N GLY A 206 1.22 4.12 7.43
CA GLY A 206 0.85 5.00 6.34
C GLY A 206 -0.53 4.69 5.73
N ILE A 207 -0.86 3.41 5.60
CA ILE A 207 -2.18 2.92 5.17
C ILE A 207 -3.24 3.25 6.23
N LYS A 208 -3.01 2.90 7.49
CA LYS A 208 -3.96 3.14 8.58
C LYS A 208 -4.26 4.61 8.82
N SER A 209 -3.27 5.47 8.63
CA SER A 209 -3.43 6.92 8.74
C SER A 209 -4.02 7.60 7.50
N GLY A 210 -4.30 6.83 6.43
CA GLY A 210 -4.83 7.33 5.17
C GLY A 210 -3.83 8.14 4.34
N ILE A 211 -2.53 8.09 4.66
CA ILE A 211 -1.48 8.68 3.81
C ILE A 211 -1.39 7.91 2.50
N ILE A 212 -1.45 6.58 2.56
CA ILE A 212 -1.60 5.71 1.39
C ILE A 212 -3.04 5.21 1.39
N ASN A 213 -3.85 5.67 0.45
CA ASN A 213 -5.29 5.41 0.41
C ASN A 213 -5.76 4.80 -0.92
N GLN A 214 -4.93 4.76 -1.95
CA GLN A 214 -5.24 4.17 -3.25
C GLN A 214 -4.01 3.46 -3.81
N ILE A 215 -4.19 2.21 -4.22
CA ILE A 215 -3.17 1.39 -4.90
C ILE A 215 -3.85 0.52 -5.95
N ASP A 216 -3.08 -0.14 -6.80
CA ASP A 216 -3.64 -1.10 -7.76
C ASP A 216 -4.04 -2.43 -7.09
N SER A 217 -5.01 -3.12 -7.71
CA SER A 217 -5.59 -4.36 -7.20
C SER A 217 -4.56 -5.49 -7.06
N VAL A 218 -3.53 -5.53 -7.90
CA VAL A 218 -2.46 -6.54 -7.80
C VAL A 218 -1.67 -6.33 -6.51
N THR A 219 -1.25 -5.09 -6.25
CA THR A 219 -0.53 -4.74 -5.01
C THR A 219 -1.39 -4.98 -3.77
N LEU A 220 -2.68 -4.65 -3.83
CA LEU A 220 -3.60 -4.93 -2.73
C LEU A 220 -3.72 -6.43 -2.44
N ALA A 221 -3.81 -7.26 -3.49
CA ALA A 221 -3.83 -8.72 -3.34
C ALA A 221 -2.51 -9.26 -2.78
N GLU A 222 -1.38 -8.67 -3.16
CA GLU A 222 -0.07 -9.03 -2.59
C GLU A 222 0.04 -8.65 -1.11
N LEU A 223 -0.38 -7.45 -0.72
CA LEU A 223 -0.41 -7.03 0.69
C LEU A 223 -1.23 -7.98 1.57
N ARG A 224 -2.40 -8.43 1.07
CA ARG A 224 -3.22 -9.44 1.76
C ARG A 224 -2.54 -10.79 1.89
N SER A 225 -1.61 -11.11 1.01
CA SER A 225 -0.90 -12.40 1.01
C SER A 225 0.30 -12.45 1.95
N ILE A 226 0.78 -11.31 2.44
CA ILE A 226 1.95 -11.22 3.34
C ILE A 226 1.64 -11.86 4.68
N LYS A 227 2.55 -12.71 5.15
CA LYS A 227 2.44 -13.45 6.40
C LYS A 227 3.65 -13.22 7.29
N LEU A 228 3.49 -13.53 8.57
CA LEU A 228 4.61 -13.69 9.48
C LEU A 228 5.06 -15.16 9.50
N ASP A 229 6.35 -15.38 9.45
CA ASP A 229 6.92 -16.70 9.68
C ASP A 229 6.91 -17.09 11.17
N LYS A 230 7.38 -18.29 11.50
CA LYS A 230 7.44 -18.78 12.89
C LYS A 230 8.36 -17.95 13.80
N GLN A 231 9.26 -17.17 13.23
CA GLN A 231 10.15 -16.25 13.93
C GLN A 231 9.62 -14.81 13.92
N TYR A 232 8.37 -14.61 13.49
CA TYR A 232 7.74 -13.28 13.33
C TYR A 232 8.43 -12.37 12.30
N ASN A 233 9.16 -12.94 11.32
CA ASN A 233 9.65 -12.17 10.19
C ASN A 233 8.60 -12.10 9.09
N ILE A 234 8.65 -11.02 8.31
CA ILE A 234 7.78 -10.83 7.16
C ILE A 234 8.18 -11.80 6.05
N SER A 235 7.28 -12.72 5.72
CA SER A 235 7.39 -13.64 4.59
C SER A 235 6.67 -13.06 3.38
N LEU A 236 7.42 -12.89 2.29
CA LEU A 236 6.94 -12.35 1.02
C LEU A 236 6.60 -13.47 0.02
N GLU A 237 6.82 -14.72 0.38
CA GLU A 237 6.47 -15.86 -0.46
C GLU A 237 4.95 -16.09 -0.45
N ARG A 238 4.37 -16.14 -1.63
CA ARG A 238 2.96 -16.46 -1.85
C ARG A 238 2.77 -17.99 -1.94
N ALA A 239 1.55 -18.46 -1.72
CA ALA A 239 1.22 -19.87 -1.74
C ALA A 239 1.59 -20.62 -3.05
N ASN A 240 1.72 -19.90 -4.15
CA ASN A 240 2.11 -20.41 -5.48
C ASN A 240 3.62 -20.28 -5.77
N GLY A 241 4.44 -19.90 -4.79
CA GLY A 241 5.87 -19.69 -4.95
C GLY A 241 6.24 -18.35 -5.64
N ALA A 242 5.27 -17.48 -5.93
CA ALA A 242 5.54 -16.12 -6.42
C ALA A 242 5.91 -15.20 -5.24
N HIS A 243 6.70 -14.16 -5.53
CA HIS A 243 7.04 -13.11 -4.57
C HIS A 243 6.02 -11.96 -4.58
N ALA A 244 6.04 -11.14 -3.54
CA ALA A 244 5.20 -9.96 -3.40
C ALA A 244 5.97 -8.70 -3.88
N ASP A 245 6.42 -8.73 -5.15
CA ASP A 245 7.31 -7.72 -5.74
C ASP A 245 6.67 -6.31 -5.74
N SER A 246 5.36 -6.24 -5.99
CA SER A 246 4.62 -4.98 -5.96
C SER A 246 4.49 -4.41 -4.54
N ALA A 247 4.27 -5.27 -3.55
CA ALA A 247 4.20 -4.83 -2.15
C ALA A 247 5.57 -4.35 -1.65
N VAL A 248 6.67 -4.96 -2.10
CA VAL A 248 8.05 -4.50 -1.81
C VAL A 248 8.28 -3.14 -2.46
N ALA A 249 7.98 -2.98 -3.75
CA ALA A 249 8.12 -1.71 -4.46
C ALA A 249 7.31 -0.59 -3.79
N LEU A 250 6.08 -0.88 -3.32
CA LEU A 250 5.26 0.07 -2.57
C LEU A 250 5.91 0.47 -1.23
N ALA A 251 6.45 -0.50 -0.48
CA ALA A 251 7.13 -0.23 0.79
C ALA A 251 8.38 0.66 0.57
N LEU A 252 9.14 0.39 -0.48
CA LEU A 252 10.30 1.21 -0.87
C LEU A 252 9.86 2.61 -1.34
N ALA A 253 8.78 2.72 -2.11
CA ALA A 253 8.22 4.02 -2.51
C ALA A 253 7.80 4.85 -1.30
N TYR A 254 7.18 4.23 -0.29
CA TYR A 254 6.82 4.91 0.94
C TYR A 254 8.06 5.36 1.75
N GLN A 255 9.11 4.55 1.83
CA GLN A 255 10.38 4.97 2.42
C GLN A 255 10.99 6.16 1.68
N CYS A 256 10.98 6.11 0.34
CA CYS A 256 11.46 7.21 -0.49
C CYS A 256 10.64 8.49 -0.27
N LEU A 257 9.30 8.37 -0.17
CA LEU A 257 8.36 9.47 0.03
C LEU A 257 8.64 10.27 1.30
N LYS A 258 9.15 9.64 2.36
CA LYS A 258 9.55 10.30 3.61
C LYS A 258 10.73 11.25 3.42
N ALA A 259 11.62 10.95 2.50
CA ALA A 259 12.79 11.78 2.18
C ALA A 259 12.48 12.91 1.18
N VAL A 260 11.29 12.92 0.59
CA VAL A 260 10.85 13.93 -0.38
C VAL A 260 10.13 15.08 0.34
N ARG A 261 10.40 16.31 -0.09
CA ARG A 261 9.73 17.52 0.42
C ARG A 261 8.91 18.16 -0.69
N LEU A 262 7.76 18.71 -0.35
CA LEU A 262 7.00 19.52 -1.29
C LEU A 262 7.81 20.77 -1.70
N PRO A 263 7.71 21.22 -2.95
CA PRO A 263 8.42 22.40 -3.40
C PRO A 263 7.94 23.61 -2.62
N THR A 264 8.89 24.40 -2.14
CA THR A 264 8.55 25.69 -1.55
C THR A 264 8.04 26.64 -2.65
N LYS A 265 7.18 27.60 -2.31
CA LYS A 265 6.61 28.55 -3.28
C LYS A 265 7.66 29.27 -4.16
N SER A 266 8.90 29.38 -3.67
CA SER A 266 10.02 29.97 -4.40
C SER A 266 10.56 29.11 -5.54
N PHE A 267 10.33 27.80 -5.51
CA PHE A 267 10.81 26.88 -6.54
C PHE A 267 9.77 26.52 -7.61
N LEU A 268 8.57 27.07 -7.52
CA LEU A 268 7.59 26.86 -8.59
C LEU A 268 8.10 27.49 -9.89
N PRO A 269 8.10 26.74 -11.03
CA PRO A 269 8.42 27.31 -12.34
C PRO A 269 7.58 28.54 -12.64
N GLN A 270 8.16 29.49 -13.40
CA GLN A 270 7.50 30.77 -13.69
C GLN A 270 6.10 30.59 -14.31
N TRP A 271 5.94 29.64 -15.20
CA TRP A 271 4.66 29.34 -15.86
C TRP A 271 3.55 28.87 -14.88
N VAL A 272 3.90 28.19 -13.75
CA VAL A 272 2.95 27.87 -12.68
C VAL A 272 2.52 29.10 -11.91
N LYS A 273 3.46 30.05 -11.70
CA LYS A 273 3.17 31.34 -11.06
C LYS A 273 2.22 32.18 -11.94
N ASP A 274 2.43 32.14 -13.25
CA ASP A 274 1.64 32.87 -14.23
C ASP A 274 0.20 32.33 -14.35
N GLN A 275 -0.02 31.02 -14.26
CA GLN A 275 -1.36 30.42 -14.24
C GLN A 275 -2.20 30.84 -13.02
N LYS A 276 -1.58 30.99 -11.83
CA LYS A 276 -2.29 31.51 -10.65
C LYS A 276 -2.66 32.97 -10.79
N SER A 277 -1.81 33.75 -11.41
CA SER A 277 -2.08 35.17 -11.68
C SER A 277 -3.25 35.37 -12.65
N SER A 278 -3.34 34.55 -13.69
CA SER A 278 -4.44 34.62 -14.68
C SER A 278 -5.79 34.17 -14.08
N ARG A 279 -5.82 33.17 -13.16
CA ARG A 279 -7.04 32.75 -12.47
C ARG A 279 -7.56 33.80 -11.47
N ILE A 280 -6.67 34.56 -10.83
CA ILE A 280 -7.06 35.64 -9.91
C ILE A 280 -7.68 36.79 -10.69
N VAL A 281 -7.12 37.15 -11.87
CA VAL A 281 -7.66 38.20 -12.74
C VAL A 281 -9.02 37.80 -13.31
N SER A 282 -9.25 36.54 -13.72
CA SER A 282 -10.56 36.08 -14.23
C SER A 282 -11.67 36.09 -13.17
N ASN A 283 -11.35 35.79 -11.91
CA ASN A 283 -12.33 35.87 -10.83
C ASN A 283 -12.69 37.34 -10.44
N HIS A 284 -11.75 38.26 -10.55
CA HIS A 284 -12.01 39.68 -10.29
C HIS A 284 -12.86 40.34 -11.39
N THR A 285 -12.75 39.86 -12.64
CA THR A 285 -13.55 40.34 -13.76
C THR A 285 -14.99 39.81 -13.71
N ALA A 286 -15.18 38.57 -13.24
CA ALA A 286 -16.49 37.95 -13.08
C ALA A 286 -17.34 38.56 -11.96
N GLU A 287 -16.71 39.08 -10.90
CA GLU A 287 -17.42 39.75 -9.81
C GLU A 287 -17.86 41.19 -10.19
N LYS A 288 -17.14 41.87 -11.09
CA LYS A 288 -17.52 43.20 -11.55
C LYS A 288 -18.71 43.20 -12.55
N THR A 289 -18.95 42.11 -13.25
CA THR A 289 -20.05 41.98 -14.24
C THR A 289 -21.39 41.60 -13.61
N ARG A 290 -21.44 41.30 -12.31
CA ARG A 290 -22.69 40.97 -11.58
C ARG A 290 -23.28 42.15 -10.79
N ARG A 291 -22.77 43.37 -10.99
CA ARG A 291 -23.27 44.60 -10.29
C ARG A 291 -23.71 45.68 -11.28
N TYR A 292 -24.35 45.29 -12.38
CA TYR A 292 -25.16 46.22 -13.19
C TYR A 292 -26.45 45.51 -13.63
#